data_cb70b09c0957e447d6bb504caaf1e6e6
#
_entry.id   cb70b09c0957e447d6bb504caaf1e6e6
#
_cell.length_a   1.000
_cell.length_b   1.000
_cell.length_c   1.000
_cell.angle_alpha   90.00
_cell.angle_beta   90.00
_cell.angle_gamma   90.00
#
_symmetry.space_group_name_H-M   'P 1'
#
loop_
_entity.id
_entity.type
_entity.pdbx_description
1 polymer ?
#
loop_
_entity_poly.entity_id
_entity_poly.type
_entity_poly.pdbx_seq_one_letter_code
_entity_poly.pdbx_strand_id
1 'polypeptide(L)'
;RRATGRTTAHIEQVERYAAHNYHPLPVVLCHGEGAWVTDVEGNRYLDCLAGYSALNFGHGHPRLVARAREQLSRLTLTSRAFFNDQLGPFVEALADLTGKDMILPMNTGAEAVETAVKVARKWGYRVKGVTEGAATIVVMEGNFHGRTTTIVSFSDDKVARDEYGMAGAVQHGDSLAGPLTAFG
;
A
#
# COMPACT_ATOMS: atom_id res chain seq x y z
N ARG A 1 21.17 20.18 -10.39
CA ARG A 1 21.05 21.58 -9.88
C ARG A 1 21.40 21.58 -8.40
N ARG A 2 22.20 22.52 -7.91
CA ARG A 2 22.35 22.75 -6.45
C ARG A 2 21.01 23.24 -5.93
N ALA A 3 20.56 22.67 -4.80
CA ALA A 3 19.36 23.12 -4.10
C ALA A 3 19.52 24.61 -3.72
N THR A 4 18.50 25.39 -3.94
CA THR A 4 18.45 26.81 -3.57
C THR A 4 17.94 26.96 -2.14
N GLY A 5 17.99 28.15 -1.58
CA GLY A 5 17.78 28.38 -0.14
C GLY A 5 16.50 27.78 0.45
N ARG A 6 15.34 27.81 -0.27
CA ARG A 6 14.07 27.25 0.25
C ARG A 6 14.09 25.73 0.25
N THR A 7 14.52 25.11 -0.84
CA THR A 7 14.66 23.65 -0.94
C THR A 7 15.64 23.13 0.11
N THR A 8 16.80 23.77 0.27
CA THR A 8 17.81 23.39 1.27
C THR A 8 17.23 23.46 2.69
N ALA A 9 16.55 24.54 3.05
CA ALA A 9 15.96 24.70 4.38
C ALA A 9 14.92 23.59 4.70
N HIS A 10 14.07 23.22 3.75
CA HIS A 10 13.11 22.12 3.95
C HIS A 10 13.82 20.76 4.11
N ILE A 11 14.82 20.47 3.30
CA ILE A 11 15.59 19.22 3.40
C ILE A 11 16.30 19.14 4.75
N GLU A 12 17.03 20.18 5.16
CA GLU A 12 17.70 20.24 6.46
C GLU A 12 16.75 20.05 7.64
N GLN A 13 15.52 20.58 7.54
CA GLN A 13 14.50 20.38 8.55
C GLN A 13 14.05 18.90 8.63
N VAL A 14 13.84 18.25 7.49
CA VAL A 14 13.50 16.82 7.43
C VAL A 14 14.65 15.98 7.97
N GLU A 15 15.87 16.20 7.50
CA GLU A 15 17.06 15.48 7.94
C GLU A 15 17.32 15.63 9.45
N ARG A 16 16.92 16.73 10.05
CA ARG A 16 17.10 16.98 11.49
C ARG A 16 16.07 16.23 12.35
N TYR A 17 14.85 16.04 11.87
CA TYR A 17 13.74 15.59 12.73
C TYR A 17 13.08 14.28 12.29
N ALA A 18 13.31 13.81 11.07
CA ALA A 18 12.77 12.54 10.59
C ALA A 18 13.82 11.42 10.69
N ALA A 19 13.35 10.18 10.75
CA ALA A 19 14.23 9.03 10.63
C ALA A 19 14.79 8.93 9.19
N HIS A 20 16.07 8.56 9.06
CA HIS A 20 16.76 8.44 7.77
C HIS A 20 16.53 7.08 7.10
N ASN A 21 15.28 6.65 7.08
CA ASN A 21 14.87 5.37 6.51
C ASN A 21 14.56 5.43 5.00
N TYR A 22 14.73 6.59 4.39
CA TYR A 22 14.50 6.82 2.96
C TYR A 22 15.48 7.85 2.42
N HIS A 23 15.78 7.77 1.11
CA HIS A 23 16.67 8.71 0.42
C HIS A 23 15.91 9.41 -0.72
N PRO A 24 15.09 10.44 -0.42
CA PRO A 24 14.31 11.14 -1.43
C PRO A 24 15.20 11.91 -2.42
N LEU A 25 14.67 12.15 -3.61
CA LEU A 25 15.30 13.10 -4.54
C LEU A 25 15.31 14.51 -3.90
N PRO A 26 16.35 15.33 -4.15
CA PRO A 26 16.49 16.66 -3.56
C PRO A 26 15.55 17.70 -4.23
N VAL A 27 14.26 17.40 -4.24
CA VAL A 27 13.17 18.22 -4.78
C VAL A 27 12.07 18.32 -3.72
N VAL A 28 11.64 19.52 -3.40
CA VAL A 28 10.58 19.75 -2.41
C VAL A 28 9.31 20.19 -3.15
N LEU A 29 8.40 19.25 -3.37
CA LEU A 29 7.14 19.49 -4.06
C LEU A 29 6.14 20.20 -3.13
N CYS A 30 5.40 21.17 -3.66
CA CYS A 30 4.43 21.97 -2.90
C CYS A 30 3.07 22.12 -3.57
N HIS A 31 2.96 21.83 -4.86
CA HIS A 31 1.69 21.93 -5.60
C HIS A 31 1.59 20.82 -6.64
N GLY A 32 0.36 20.36 -6.92
CA GLY A 32 0.09 19.36 -7.95
C GLY A 32 -1.25 19.60 -8.61
N GLU A 33 -1.30 19.45 -9.94
CA GLU A 33 -2.52 19.56 -10.75
C GLU A 33 -2.44 18.59 -11.93
N GLY A 34 -3.39 17.65 -12.02
CA GLY A 34 -3.37 16.61 -13.02
C GLY A 34 -2.08 15.79 -12.96
N ALA A 35 -1.33 15.71 -14.05
CA ALA A 35 -0.04 15.01 -14.13
C ALA A 35 1.17 15.92 -13.82
N TRP A 36 0.95 17.13 -13.34
CA TRP A 36 2.02 18.08 -13.11
C TRP A 36 2.21 18.40 -11.64
N VAL A 37 3.47 18.53 -11.23
CA VAL A 37 3.85 18.96 -9.89
C VAL A 37 4.80 20.15 -9.96
N THR A 38 4.78 20.98 -8.92
CA THR A 38 5.61 22.18 -8.82
C THR A 38 6.38 22.15 -7.51
N ASP A 39 7.66 22.48 -7.53
CA ASP A 39 8.48 22.56 -6.34
C ASP A 39 8.39 23.94 -5.66
N VAL A 40 8.98 24.05 -4.48
CA VAL A 40 9.01 25.30 -3.69
C VAL A 40 9.76 26.43 -4.36
N GLU A 41 10.55 26.16 -5.39
CA GLU A 41 11.26 27.16 -6.19
C GLU A 41 10.47 27.57 -7.45
N GLY A 42 9.30 26.97 -7.68
CA GLY A 42 8.44 27.23 -8.84
C GLY A 42 8.78 26.43 -10.09
N ASN A 43 9.70 25.47 -10.02
CA ASN A 43 9.98 24.59 -11.16
C ASN A 43 8.85 23.57 -11.31
N ARG A 44 8.48 23.30 -12.55
CA ARG A 44 7.40 22.40 -12.92
C ARG A 44 7.93 21.10 -13.48
N TYR A 45 7.34 19.96 -13.08
CA TYR A 45 7.73 18.61 -13.47
C TYR A 45 6.52 17.80 -13.90
N LEU A 46 6.70 16.90 -14.86
CA LEU A 46 5.71 15.86 -15.15
C LEU A 46 5.89 14.74 -14.12
N ASP A 47 4.83 14.43 -13.38
CA ASP A 47 4.83 13.36 -12.39
C ASP A 47 4.61 11.99 -13.08
N CYS A 48 5.70 11.33 -13.43
CA CYS A 48 5.67 9.97 -13.99
C CYS A 48 5.68 8.88 -12.91
N LEU A 49 5.78 9.24 -11.62
CA LEU A 49 5.74 8.31 -10.50
C LEU A 49 4.31 8.06 -10.02
N ALA A 50 3.50 9.12 -9.99
CA ALA A 50 2.08 9.08 -9.57
C ALA A 50 1.86 8.34 -8.24
N GLY A 51 2.72 8.60 -7.23
CA GLY A 51 2.66 7.93 -5.94
C GLY A 51 2.78 6.40 -6.05
N TYR A 52 3.69 5.90 -6.89
CA TYR A 52 3.83 4.48 -7.26
C TYR A 52 2.54 3.89 -7.84
N SER A 53 1.96 4.60 -8.80
CA SER A 53 0.69 4.25 -9.48
C SER A 53 -0.56 4.30 -8.60
N ALA A 54 -0.49 4.91 -7.41
CA ALA A 54 -1.65 5.10 -6.55
C ALA A 54 -2.51 6.31 -6.93
N LEU A 55 -1.92 7.29 -7.63
CA LEU A 55 -2.58 8.54 -8.01
C LEU A 55 -3.12 8.49 -9.45
N ASN A 56 -3.99 7.52 -9.73
CA ASN A 56 -4.47 7.22 -11.10
C ASN A 56 -5.28 8.35 -11.76
N PHE A 57 -5.88 9.23 -10.97
CA PHE A 57 -6.71 10.34 -11.46
C PHE A 57 -5.96 11.67 -11.48
N GLY A 58 -4.67 11.68 -11.18
CA GLY A 58 -3.83 12.87 -11.07
C GLY A 58 -4.07 13.68 -9.80
N HIS A 59 -3.23 14.70 -9.61
CA HIS A 59 -3.30 15.60 -8.48
C HIS A 59 -4.54 16.50 -8.55
N GLY A 60 -5.22 16.68 -7.41
CA GLY A 60 -6.29 17.67 -7.28
C GLY A 60 -7.51 17.40 -8.15
N HIS A 61 -7.83 16.15 -8.51
CA HIS A 61 -8.97 15.83 -9.37
C HIS A 61 -10.26 16.45 -8.82
N PRO A 62 -10.96 17.35 -9.56
CA PRO A 62 -12.00 18.22 -9.02
C PRO A 62 -13.18 17.47 -8.40
N ARG A 63 -13.60 16.36 -9.02
CA ARG A 63 -14.71 15.54 -8.49
C ARG A 63 -14.33 14.85 -7.17
N LEU A 64 -13.10 14.34 -7.06
CA LEU A 64 -12.63 13.69 -5.83
C LEU A 64 -12.48 14.70 -4.70
N VAL A 65 -11.88 15.87 -4.99
CA VAL A 65 -11.73 16.94 -4.01
C VAL A 65 -13.08 17.45 -3.54
N ALA A 66 -14.04 17.69 -4.44
CA ALA A 66 -15.38 18.13 -4.08
C ALA A 66 -16.08 17.10 -3.18
N ARG A 67 -16.01 15.83 -3.52
CA ARG A 67 -16.64 14.75 -2.72
C ARG A 67 -15.99 14.60 -1.34
N ALA A 68 -14.66 14.70 -1.26
CA ALA A 68 -13.95 14.67 0.01
C ALA A 68 -14.36 15.85 0.90
N ARG A 69 -14.42 17.07 0.36
CA ARG A 69 -14.86 18.28 1.10
C ARG A 69 -16.29 18.13 1.62
N GLU A 70 -17.20 17.65 0.80
CA GLU A 70 -18.58 17.39 1.20
C GLU A 70 -18.65 16.41 2.37
N GLN A 71 -17.95 15.26 2.25
CA GLN A 71 -18.00 14.23 3.28
C GLN A 71 -17.35 14.69 4.59
N LEU A 72 -16.22 15.40 4.53
CA LEU A 72 -15.54 15.93 5.71
C LEU A 72 -16.40 16.94 6.48
N SER A 73 -17.30 17.66 5.80
CA SER A 73 -18.23 18.59 6.44
C SER A 73 -19.44 17.92 7.09
N ARG A 74 -19.70 16.65 6.75
CA ARG A 74 -20.85 15.88 7.29
C ARG A 74 -20.42 14.96 8.43
N LEU A 75 -19.48 14.05 8.14
CA LEU A 75 -19.07 13.01 9.06
C LEU A 75 -17.66 12.53 8.71
N THR A 76 -16.71 12.67 9.62
CA THR A 76 -15.29 12.35 9.38
C THR A 76 -14.92 10.91 9.73
N LEU A 77 -15.36 10.42 10.88
CA LEU A 77 -14.97 9.10 11.40
C LEU A 77 -16.04 8.53 12.33
N THR A 78 -16.43 7.27 12.13
CA THR A 78 -17.40 6.58 12.98
C THR A 78 -16.84 5.38 13.74
N SER A 79 -15.66 4.89 13.40
CA SER A 79 -15.17 3.53 13.69
C SER A 79 -16.10 2.42 13.14
N ARG A 80 -15.67 1.16 13.25
CA ARG A 80 -16.46 -0.03 12.85
C ARG A 80 -17.52 -0.42 13.90
N ALA A 81 -17.59 0.29 15.03
CA ALA A 81 -18.65 0.09 16.03
C ALA A 81 -20.02 0.56 15.54
N PHE A 82 -20.04 1.40 14.51
CA PHE A 82 -21.26 1.92 13.92
C PHE A 82 -21.32 1.67 12.42
N PHE A 83 -22.51 1.57 11.87
CA PHE A 83 -22.73 1.70 10.44
C PHE A 83 -22.69 3.17 10.04
N ASN A 84 -22.30 3.44 8.78
CA ASN A 84 -22.45 4.75 8.17
C ASN A 84 -23.05 4.63 6.76
N ASP A 85 -23.59 5.73 6.27
CA ASP A 85 -24.36 5.76 5.01
C ASP A 85 -23.50 5.65 3.75
N GLN A 86 -22.16 5.67 3.86
CA GLN A 86 -21.25 5.60 2.71
C GLN A 86 -20.61 4.21 2.53
N LEU A 87 -20.50 3.43 3.59
CA LEU A 87 -19.82 2.12 3.52
C LEU A 87 -20.61 1.12 2.68
N GLY A 88 -21.95 1.07 2.85
CA GLY A 88 -22.80 0.15 2.07
C GLY A 88 -22.65 0.34 0.56
N PRO A 89 -22.95 1.54 0.02
CA PRO A 89 -22.78 1.83 -1.41
C PRO A 89 -21.35 1.62 -1.93
N PHE A 90 -20.34 1.87 -1.10
CA PHE A 90 -18.93 1.66 -1.46
C PHE A 90 -18.61 0.17 -1.65
N VAL A 91 -18.98 -0.69 -0.69
CA VAL A 91 -18.67 -2.12 -0.79
C VAL A 91 -19.50 -2.81 -1.87
N GLU A 92 -20.74 -2.37 -2.10
CA GLU A 92 -21.57 -2.83 -3.21
C GLU A 92 -20.91 -2.53 -4.56
N ALA A 93 -20.52 -1.28 -4.80
CA ALA A 93 -19.84 -0.89 -6.03
C ALA A 93 -18.51 -1.64 -6.26
N LEU A 94 -17.75 -1.92 -5.20
CA LEU A 94 -16.55 -2.74 -5.30
C LEU A 94 -16.82 -4.21 -5.56
N ALA A 95 -17.86 -4.78 -4.95
CA ALA A 95 -18.28 -6.15 -5.19
C ALA A 95 -18.67 -6.34 -6.67
N ASP A 96 -19.48 -5.45 -7.21
CA ASP A 96 -19.86 -5.43 -8.63
C ASP A 96 -18.64 -5.29 -9.54
N LEU A 97 -17.75 -4.35 -9.25
CA LEU A 97 -16.54 -4.11 -10.06
C LEU A 97 -15.58 -5.30 -10.08
N THR A 98 -15.44 -5.98 -8.94
CA THR A 98 -14.48 -7.08 -8.79
C THR A 98 -15.08 -8.46 -9.04
N GLY A 99 -16.39 -8.57 -9.14
CA GLY A 99 -17.12 -9.84 -9.24
C GLY A 99 -16.96 -10.71 -7.98
N LYS A 100 -16.84 -10.09 -6.80
CA LYS A 100 -16.72 -10.77 -5.51
C LYS A 100 -17.95 -10.57 -4.66
N ASP A 101 -18.34 -11.59 -3.90
CA ASP A 101 -19.53 -11.55 -3.06
C ASP A 101 -19.37 -10.60 -1.86
N MET A 102 -18.16 -10.46 -1.33
CA MET A 102 -17.88 -9.68 -0.13
C MET A 102 -16.58 -8.90 -0.23
N ILE A 103 -16.58 -7.70 0.34
CA ILE A 103 -15.44 -6.78 0.38
C ILE A 103 -15.04 -6.52 1.84
N LEU A 104 -13.75 -6.63 2.13
CA LEU A 104 -13.18 -6.30 3.44
C LEU A 104 -12.17 -5.16 3.28
N PRO A 105 -12.58 -3.88 3.46
CA PRO A 105 -11.68 -2.75 3.36
C PRO A 105 -10.67 -2.72 4.51
N MET A 106 -9.41 -2.33 4.19
CA MET A 106 -8.33 -2.08 5.15
C MET A 106 -7.80 -0.66 4.97
N ASN A 107 -7.01 -0.18 5.94
CA ASN A 107 -6.50 1.20 5.91
C ASN A 107 -5.31 1.36 4.96
N THR A 108 -4.50 0.31 4.79
CA THR A 108 -3.29 0.32 3.96
C THR A 108 -3.17 -0.95 3.14
N GLY A 109 -2.34 -0.92 2.08
CA GLY A 109 -2.02 -2.11 1.30
C GLY A 109 -1.36 -3.20 2.14
N ALA A 110 -0.47 -2.83 3.05
CA ALA A 110 0.17 -3.78 3.97
C ALA A 110 -0.85 -4.49 4.88
N GLU A 111 -1.81 -3.76 5.45
CA GLU A 111 -2.89 -4.36 6.24
C GLU A 111 -3.79 -5.27 5.40
N ALA A 112 -4.05 -4.90 4.15
CA ALA A 112 -4.82 -5.74 3.24
C ALA A 112 -4.12 -7.07 2.97
N VAL A 113 -2.81 -7.06 2.70
CA VAL A 113 -2.01 -8.27 2.50
C VAL A 113 -1.93 -9.11 3.78
N GLU A 114 -1.64 -8.51 4.93
CA GLU A 114 -1.64 -9.21 6.23
C GLU A 114 -2.98 -9.90 6.49
N THR A 115 -4.08 -9.22 6.20
CA THR A 115 -5.42 -9.76 6.34
C THR A 115 -5.68 -10.89 5.36
N ALA A 116 -5.27 -10.76 4.09
CA ALA A 116 -5.40 -11.81 3.09
C ALA A 116 -4.63 -13.08 3.49
N VAL A 117 -3.39 -12.94 3.96
CA VAL A 117 -2.59 -14.05 4.48
C VAL A 117 -3.28 -14.73 5.66
N LYS A 118 -3.79 -13.96 6.63
CA LYS A 118 -4.55 -14.50 7.77
C LYS A 118 -5.80 -15.26 7.35
N VAL A 119 -6.58 -14.69 6.43
CA VAL A 119 -7.82 -15.31 5.93
C VAL A 119 -7.50 -16.61 5.18
N ALA A 120 -6.52 -16.59 4.26
CA ALA A 120 -6.10 -17.77 3.51
C ALA A 120 -5.63 -18.89 4.43
N ARG A 121 -4.78 -18.58 5.43
CA ARG A 121 -4.33 -19.57 6.42
C ARG A 121 -5.47 -20.15 7.24
N LYS A 122 -6.37 -19.29 7.74
CA LYS A 122 -7.54 -19.74 8.51
C LYS A 122 -8.46 -20.64 7.69
N TRP A 123 -8.68 -20.29 6.42
CA TRP A 123 -9.44 -21.11 5.51
C TRP A 123 -8.75 -22.45 5.23
N GLY A 124 -7.44 -22.45 4.99
CA GLY A 124 -6.65 -23.67 4.84
C GLY A 124 -6.80 -24.63 6.01
N TYR A 125 -6.70 -24.12 7.23
CA TYR A 125 -6.86 -24.95 8.44
C TYR A 125 -8.30 -25.43 8.67
N ARG A 126 -9.28 -24.53 8.51
CA ARG A 126 -10.67 -24.82 8.91
C ARG A 126 -11.50 -25.50 7.84
N VAL A 127 -11.18 -25.26 6.57
CA VAL A 127 -11.97 -25.75 5.43
C VAL A 127 -11.23 -26.83 4.66
N LYS A 128 -9.96 -26.63 4.32
CA LYS A 128 -9.15 -27.62 3.60
C LYS A 128 -8.55 -28.71 4.48
N GLY A 129 -8.57 -28.57 5.80
CA GLY A 129 -8.00 -29.54 6.71
C GLY A 129 -6.46 -29.60 6.70
N VAL A 130 -5.79 -28.52 6.30
CA VAL A 130 -4.33 -28.41 6.39
C VAL A 130 -3.91 -28.57 7.85
N THR A 131 -2.90 -29.36 8.13
CA THR A 131 -2.34 -29.55 9.47
C THR A 131 -1.90 -28.19 10.05
N GLU A 132 -2.18 -27.96 11.32
CA GLU A 132 -1.77 -26.72 11.99
C GLU A 132 -0.25 -26.50 11.84
N GLY A 133 0.14 -25.29 11.48
CA GLY A 133 1.52 -24.92 11.18
C GLY A 133 1.98 -25.18 9.75
N ALA A 134 1.29 -26.03 8.98
CA ALA A 134 1.70 -26.44 7.63
C ALA A 134 1.13 -25.60 6.47
N ALA A 135 0.28 -24.58 6.76
CA ALA A 135 -0.26 -23.73 5.70
C ALA A 135 0.85 -22.86 5.08
N THR A 136 1.06 -23.02 3.79
CA THR A 136 2.06 -22.31 2.99
C THR A 136 1.39 -21.22 2.14
N ILE A 137 2.01 -20.06 2.07
CA ILE A 137 1.64 -18.95 1.17
C ILE A 137 2.71 -18.86 0.09
N VAL A 138 2.30 -18.95 -1.17
CA VAL A 138 3.19 -18.80 -2.32
C VAL A 138 3.12 -17.32 -2.76
N VAL A 139 4.28 -16.73 -2.99
CA VAL A 139 4.41 -15.35 -3.48
C VAL A 139 5.25 -15.28 -4.74
N MET A 140 5.06 -14.25 -5.54
CA MET A 140 5.88 -14.01 -6.73
C MET A 140 7.23 -13.44 -6.34
N GLU A 141 8.28 -13.82 -7.07
CA GLU A 141 9.58 -13.15 -7.00
C GLU A 141 9.44 -11.67 -7.42
N GLY A 142 10.24 -10.77 -6.85
CA GLY A 142 10.18 -9.34 -7.12
C GLY A 142 8.92 -8.65 -6.57
N ASN A 143 8.20 -9.29 -5.66
CA ASN A 143 6.99 -8.71 -5.08
C ASN A 143 7.29 -7.53 -4.15
N PHE A 144 6.31 -6.64 -4.02
CA PHE A 144 6.26 -5.65 -2.95
C PHE A 144 4.85 -5.63 -2.34
N HIS A 145 4.75 -6.03 -1.09
CA HIS A 145 3.47 -6.09 -0.35
C HIS A 145 3.46 -5.21 0.92
N GLY A 146 4.54 -4.46 1.17
CA GLY A 146 4.72 -3.64 2.37
C GLY A 146 5.94 -4.05 3.18
N ARG A 147 6.05 -3.55 4.41
CA ARG A 147 7.22 -3.74 5.27
C ARG A 147 6.88 -4.17 6.70
N THR A 148 5.74 -4.81 6.90
CA THR A 148 5.42 -5.46 8.19
C THR A 148 6.26 -6.72 8.37
N THR A 149 6.38 -7.20 9.60
CA THR A 149 7.22 -8.37 9.92
C THR A 149 6.84 -9.62 9.14
N THR A 150 5.55 -9.90 8.96
CA THR A 150 5.11 -11.04 8.13
C THR A 150 5.49 -10.82 6.67
N ILE A 151 5.24 -9.64 6.13
CA ILE A 151 5.46 -9.33 4.72
C ILE A 151 6.96 -9.34 4.38
N VAL A 152 7.82 -8.77 5.21
CA VAL A 152 9.28 -8.77 4.93
C VAL A 152 9.86 -10.18 4.95
N SER A 153 9.23 -11.16 5.60
CA SER A 153 9.68 -12.55 5.60
C SER A 153 9.66 -13.20 4.21
N PHE A 154 8.85 -12.67 3.29
CA PHE A 154 8.75 -13.14 1.90
C PHE A 154 9.11 -12.06 0.86
N SER A 155 9.83 -11.02 1.27
CA SER A 155 10.33 -9.97 0.38
C SER A 155 11.70 -10.33 -0.19
N ASP A 156 11.95 -9.94 -1.44
CA ASP A 156 13.27 -10.04 -2.08
C ASP A 156 14.17 -8.84 -1.73
N ASP A 157 13.58 -7.77 -1.19
CA ASP A 157 14.33 -6.59 -0.76
C ASP A 157 15.14 -6.89 0.50
N LYS A 158 16.44 -7.15 0.30
CA LYS A 158 17.36 -7.46 1.38
C LYS A 158 17.46 -6.34 2.42
N VAL A 159 17.37 -5.09 2.01
CA VAL A 159 17.41 -3.94 2.94
C VAL A 159 16.20 -3.93 3.87
N ALA A 160 15.04 -4.35 3.36
CA ALA A 160 13.82 -4.43 4.16
C ALA A 160 13.72 -5.71 4.99
N ARG A 161 14.44 -6.79 4.63
CA ARG A 161 14.32 -8.12 5.22
C ARG A 161 15.46 -8.48 6.17
N ASP A 162 16.72 -8.19 5.79
CA ASP A 162 17.88 -8.70 6.49
C ASP A 162 18.01 -8.05 7.89
N GLU A 163 18.57 -8.78 8.84
CA GLU A 163 18.79 -8.37 10.23
C GLU A 163 17.53 -8.22 11.12
N TYR A 164 16.32 -8.44 10.57
CA TYR A 164 15.07 -8.40 11.38
C TYR A 164 14.70 -9.77 11.99
N GLY A 165 15.53 -10.80 11.84
CA GLY A 165 15.33 -12.12 12.46
C GLY A 165 14.10 -12.89 11.92
N MET A 166 13.56 -12.50 10.78
CA MET A 166 12.37 -13.08 10.21
C MET A 166 12.70 -14.31 9.37
N ALA A 167 12.96 -15.44 10.01
CA ALA A 167 13.17 -16.71 9.32
C ALA A 167 11.85 -17.47 9.13
N GLY A 168 11.47 -17.70 7.86
CA GLY A 168 10.89 -18.99 7.50
C GLY A 168 9.43 -19.28 7.76
N ALA A 169 8.51 -18.31 7.70
CA ALA A 169 7.07 -18.64 7.64
C ALA A 169 6.52 -18.71 6.20
N VAL A 170 7.32 -18.34 5.21
CA VAL A 170 6.94 -18.31 3.78
C VAL A 170 8.06 -18.91 2.95
N GLN A 171 7.76 -19.87 2.09
CA GLN A 171 8.70 -20.38 1.11
C GLN A 171 8.57 -19.59 -0.18
N HIS A 172 9.68 -19.11 -0.72
CA HIS A 172 9.74 -18.55 -2.06
C HIS A 172 9.64 -19.70 -3.07
N GLY A 173 8.70 -19.63 -3.99
CA GLY A 173 8.68 -20.51 -5.15
C GLY A 173 9.60 -19.93 -6.23
N ASP A 174 10.65 -20.67 -6.59
CA ASP A 174 11.46 -20.38 -7.78
C ASP A 174 10.60 -20.60 -9.02
N SER A 175 10.05 -19.55 -9.57
CA SER A 175 9.23 -19.50 -10.79
C SER A 175 7.95 -20.39 -10.80
N LEU A 176 6.91 -19.92 -11.47
CA LEU A 176 5.67 -20.65 -11.79
C LEU A 176 5.89 -21.86 -12.75
N ALA A 177 7.12 -22.32 -12.93
CA ALA A 177 7.48 -23.45 -13.76
C ALA A 177 7.47 -24.80 -13.02
N GLY A 178 7.20 -24.82 -11.71
CA GLY A 178 6.92 -26.05 -10.98
C GLY A 178 5.45 -26.47 -11.16
N PRO A 179 5.13 -27.76 -11.23
CA PRO A 179 3.76 -28.21 -11.46
C PRO A 179 2.86 -27.73 -10.33
N LEU A 180 1.75 -27.07 -10.68
CA LEU A 180 0.62 -26.69 -9.80
C LEU A 180 -0.07 -27.91 -9.15
N THR A 181 0.59 -29.04 -9.08
CA THR A 181 0.09 -30.31 -8.54
C THR A 181 0.02 -30.37 -7.01
N ALA A 182 0.45 -29.30 -6.31
CA ALA A 182 0.31 -29.21 -4.85
C ALA A 182 -1.05 -28.63 -4.39
N PHE A 183 -1.97 -28.36 -5.30
CA PHE A 183 -3.33 -27.90 -5.01
C PHE A 183 -4.37 -28.97 -5.34
N GLY A 184 -4.18 -30.16 -4.84
CA GLY A 184 -5.18 -31.21 -4.83
C GLY A 184 -6.08 -31.11 -3.61
#